data_b163045c6123cf204c5fdfb0f8cf6e3e
#
_entry.id   b163045c6123cf204c5fdfb0f8cf6e3e
#
_cell.length_a   1.000
_cell.length_b   1.000
_cell.length_c   1.000
_cell.angle_alpha   90.00
_cell.angle_beta   90.00
_cell.angle_gamma   90.00
#
_symmetry.space_group_name_H-M   'P 1'
#
loop_
_entity.id
_entity.type
_entity.pdbx_description
1 polymer ?
#
loop_
_entity_poly.entity_id
_entity_poly.type
_entity_poly.pdbx_seq_one_letter_code
_entity_poly.pdbx_strand_id
1 'polypeptide(L)'
;MRPLILEAGVIAAAEVTILKTDVIGPGQIFNCLAAMAMDETTQIATRIEIGIFSGTRLIPIDATAGAFAAGVSHTIYWPFAIPAGCGVYAKFVTPSAGDQLRLVATGVVGPVADIGRDRFMGDRAADHPTRRL
;
A
#
# COMPACT_ATOMS: atom_id res chain seq x y z
N MET A 1 -10.34 8.21 13.72
CA MET A 1 -9.77 7.30 12.68
C MET A 1 -10.76 6.22 12.33
N ARG A 2 -10.76 5.79 11.11
CA ARG A 2 -11.66 4.76 10.63
C ARG A 2 -10.93 3.76 9.73
N PRO A 3 -11.41 2.51 9.65
CA PRO A 3 -10.85 1.54 8.72
C PRO A 3 -11.05 2.00 7.27
N LEU A 4 -10.09 1.65 6.43
CA LEU A 4 -10.16 1.94 5.00
C LEU A 4 -9.53 0.81 4.22
N ILE A 5 -10.16 0.44 3.11
CA ILE A 5 -9.62 -0.50 2.14
C ILE A 5 -9.45 0.24 0.83
N LEU A 6 -8.24 0.25 0.30
CA LEU A 6 -7.94 0.76 -1.02
C LEU A 6 -7.76 -0.42 -1.96
N GLU A 7 -8.40 -0.37 -3.11
CA GLU A 7 -8.33 -1.46 -4.09
C GLU A 7 -8.06 -0.92 -5.48
N ALA A 8 -7.39 -1.72 -6.29
CA ALA A 8 -7.24 -1.48 -7.72
C ALA A 8 -7.21 -2.83 -8.44
N GLY A 9 -7.78 -2.85 -9.63
CA GLY A 9 -7.78 -4.05 -10.46
C GLY A 9 -7.72 -3.66 -11.92
N VAL A 10 -7.09 -4.50 -12.74
CA VAL A 10 -6.98 -4.25 -14.17
C VAL A 10 -6.75 -5.56 -14.91
N ILE A 11 -7.12 -5.61 -16.17
CA ILE A 11 -6.75 -6.69 -17.08
C ILE A 11 -5.34 -6.39 -17.60
N ALA A 12 -4.44 -7.35 -17.45
CA ALA A 12 -3.03 -7.16 -17.76
C ALA A 12 -2.77 -7.02 -19.25
N ALA A 13 -1.85 -6.13 -19.59
CA ALA A 13 -1.15 -6.16 -20.87
C ALA A 13 0.07 -7.08 -20.74
N ALA A 14 0.67 -7.48 -21.86
CA ALA A 14 1.83 -8.38 -21.84
C ALA A 14 3.13 -7.70 -21.44
N GLU A 15 3.08 -6.42 -21.14
CA GLU A 15 4.21 -5.61 -20.70
C GLU A 15 4.01 -5.16 -19.25
N VAL A 16 4.90 -4.34 -18.73
CA VAL A 16 4.80 -3.82 -17.38
C VAL A 16 3.43 -3.17 -17.17
N THR A 17 2.73 -3.62 -16.15
CA THR A 17 1.40 -3.11 -15.78
C THR A 17 1.45 -2.54 -14.37
N ILE A 18 0.96 -1.32 -14.21
CA ILE A 18 0.95 -0.63 -12.91
C ILE A 18 -0.49 -0.38 -12.50
N LEU A 19 -0.85 -0.86 -11.31
CA LEU A 19 -2.12 -0.57 -10.67
C LEU A 19 -1.91 0.53 -9.64
N LYS A 20 -2.83 1.49 -9.59
CA LYS A 20 -2.80 2.56 -8.59
C LYS A 20 -4.16 2.66 -7.91
N THR A 21 -4.16 2.75 -6.59
CA THR A 21 -5.38 3.03 -5.83
C THR A 21 -5.77 4.50 -5.95
N ASP A 22 -6.91 4.86 -5.35
CA ASP A 22 -7.24 6.26 -5.14
C ASP A 22 -6.22 6.89 -4.20
N VAL A 23 -6.08 8.21 -4.28
CA VAL A 23 -5.20 8.95 -3.39
C VAL A 23 -5.89 9.29 -2.07
N ILE A 24 -5.10 9.48 -1.04
CA ILE A 24 -5.59 9.90 0.28
C ILE A 24 -6.01 11.36 0.20
N GLY A 25 -7.15 11.69 0.80
CA GLY A 25 -7.72 13.03 0.77
C GLY A 25 -6.91 14.07 1.52
N PRO A 26 -7.16 15.36 1.24
CA PRO A 26 -6.43 16.45 1.89
C PRO A 26 -6.63 16.42 3.42
N GLY A 27 -5.58 16.73 4.15
CA GLY A 27 -5.59 16.76 5.61
C GLY A 27 -5.67 15.40 6.28
N GLN A 28 -5.59 14.32 5.50
CA GLN A 28 -5.70 12.96 5.99
C GLN A 28 -4.38 12.22 5.86
N ILE A 29 -4.23 11.18 6.65
CA ILE A 29 -3.13 10.23 6.51
C ILE A 29 -3.69 8.82 6.64
N PHE A 30 -3.21 7.91 5.80
CA PHE A 30 -3.58 6.51 5.83
C PHE A 30 -2.43 5.69 6.40
N ASN A 31 -2.67 5.06 7.53
CA ASN A 31 -1.71 4.12 8.10
C ASN A 31 -2.04 2.74 7.53
N CYS A 32 -1.30 2.34 6.51
CA CYS A 32 -1.47 1.05 5.85
C CYS A 32 -0.87 -0.04 6.73
N LEU A 33 -1.68 -1.01 7.10
CA LEU A 33 -1.24 -2.11 7.97
C LEU A 33 -0.84 -3.33 7.16
N ALA A 34 -1.44 -3.51 5.98
CA ALA A 34 -1.09 -4.58 5.07
C ALA A 34 -1.42 -4.19 3.65
N ALA A 35 -0.61 -4.62 2.71
CA ALA A 35 -0.87 -4.45 1.28
C ALA A 35 -0.55 -5.75 0.57
N MET A 36 -1.41 -6.14 -0.39
CA MET A 36 -1.20 -7.36 -1.15
C MET A 36 -1.45 -7.10 -2.64
N ALA A 37 -0.71 -7.79 -3.47
CA ALA A 37 -0.88 -7.76 -4.92
C ALA A 37 -0.79 -9.18 -5.47
N MET A 38 -1.64 -9.50 -6.45
CA MET A 38 -1.70 -10.83 -7.02
C MET A 38 -2.17 -10.81 -8.46
N ASP A 39 -1.77 -11.83 -9.21
CA ASP A 39 -2.38 -12.23 -10.47
C ASP A 39 -3.39 -13.32 -10.14
N GLU A 40 -4.67 -13.08 -10.40
CA GLU A 40 -5.72 -14.01 -10.04
C GLU A 40 -5.93 -15.12 -11.08
N THR A 41 -5.31 -15.01 -12.23
CA THR A 41 -5.59 -15.88 -13.37
C THR A 41 -4.49 -16.89 -13.64
N THR A 42 -3.24 -16.44 -13.74
CA THR A 42 -2.11 -17.33 -14.04
C THR A 42 -0.91 -17.02 -13.16
N GLN A 43 0.13 -17.83 -13.32
CA GLN A 43 1.38 -17.65 -12.63
C GLN A 43 2.13 -16.43 -13.19
N ILE A 44 2.60 -15.58 -12.30
CA ILE A 44 3.44 -14.45 -12.69
C ILE A 44 4.87 -14.92 -12.86
N ALA A 45 5.44 -14.64 -14.03
CA ALA A 45 6.77 -15.10 -14.38
C ALA A 45 7.89 -14.23 -13.81
N THR A 46 7.59 -13.01 -13.39
CA THR A 46 8.59 -12.06 -12.90
C THR A 46 8.13 -11.37 -11.65
N ARG A 47 8.62 -10.16 -11.39
CA ARG A 47 8.47 -9.59 -10.05
C ARG A 47 7.21 -8.74 -9.91
N ILE A 48 6.72 -8.71 -8.68
CA ILE A 48 5.69 -7.76 -8.21
C ILE A 48 6.39 -6.76 -7.30
N GLU A 49 6.17 -5.48 -7.55
CA GLU A 49 6.65 -4.41 -6.68
C GLU A 49 5.46 -3.69 -6.09
N ILE A 50 5.48 -3.42 -4.79
CA ILE A 50 4.45 -2.64 -4.09
C ILE A 50 5.12 -1.43 -3.46
N GLY A 51 4.46 -0.28 -3.56
CA GLY A 51 4.97 0.94 -2.97
C GLY A 51 3.95 2.05 -2.91
N ILE A 52 4.45 3.25 -2.72
CA ILE A 52 3.65 4.47 -2.61
C ILE A 52 3.88 5.28 -3.89
N PHE A 53 2.80 5.82 -4.46
CA PHE A 53 2.94 6.75 -5.58
C PHE A 53 2.51 8.16 -5.18
N SER A 54 3.17 9.14 -5.77
CA SER A 54 2.84 10.56 -5.65
C SER A 54 2.89 11.15 -7.06
N GLY A 55 1.72 11.40 -7.64
CA GLY A 55 1.63 11.78 -9.04
C GLY A 55 2.16 10.67 -9.94
N THR A 56 3.21 10.96 -10.69
CA THR A 56 3.90 9.97 -11.55
C THR A 56 5.08 9.30 -10.86
N ARG A 57 5.44 9.74 -9.67
CA ARG A 57 6.59 9.19 -8.95
C ARG A 57 6.20 7.93 -8.21
N LEU A 58 7.01 6.89 -8.36
CA LEU A 58 6.83 5.61 -7.68
C LEU A 58 7.94 5.44 -6.64
N ILE A 59 7.53 5.13 -5.41
CA ILE A 59 8.47 4.90 -4.30
C ILE A 59 8.29 3.45 -3.85
N PRO A 60 9.18 2.54 -4.26
CA PRO A 60 9.02 1.12 -3.91
C PRO A 60 9.25 0.88 -2.43
N ILE A 61 8.45 -0.01 -1.85
CA ILE A 61 8.61 -0.46 -0.48
C ILE A 61 9.14 -1.88 -0.46
N ASP A 62 8.59 -2.74 -1.30
CA ASP A 62 9.04 -4.13 -1.38
C ASP A 62 8.80 -4.69 -2.77
N ALA A 63 9.59 -5.69 -3.12
CA ALA A 63 9.46 -6.35 -4.41
C ALA A 63 9.86 -7.82 -4.28
N THR A 64 9.21 -8.65 -5.09
CA THR A 64 9.57 -10.07 -5.19
C THR A 64 10.58 -10.30 -6.29
N ALA A 65 11.18 -11.46 -6.27
CA ALA A 65 11.93 -11.99 -7.41
C ALA A 65 11.36 -13.37 -7.70
N GLY A 66 11.02 -13.63 -8.97
CA GLY A 66 10.51 -14.91 -9.39
C GLY A 66 8.99 -14.97 -9.49
N ALA A 67 8.50 -16.16 -9.81
CA ALA A 67 7.12 -16.39 -10.17
C ALA A 67 6.25 -16.70 -8.95
N PHE A 68 4.99 -16.28 -9.03
CA PHE A 68 3.96 -16.65 -8.05
C PHE A 68 2.90 -17.50 -8.75
N ALA A 69 2.37 -18.48 -8.04
CA ALA A 69 1.24 -19.24 -8.53
C ALA A 69 -0.02 -18.36 -8.63
N ALA A 70 -0.96 -18.75 -9.48
CA ALA A 70 -2.22 -18.02 -9.63
C ALA A 70 -2.92 -17.89 -8.29
N GLY A 71 -3.41 -16.68 -7.99
CA GLY A 71 -4.12 -16.39 -6.75
C GLY A 71 -3.25 -16.28 -5.51
N VAL A 72 -1.95 -16.51 -5.61
CA VAL A 72 -1.02 -16.32 -4.49
C VAL A 72 -0.58 -14.87 -4.48
N SER A 73 -0.74 -14.21 -3.33
CA SER A 73 -0.40 -12.79 -3.21
C SER A 73 1.03 -12.57 -2.73
N HIS A 74 1.63 -11.48 -3.20
CA HIS A 74 2.75 -10.87 -2.52
C HIS A 74 2.16 -9.92 -1.48
N THR A 75 2.51 -10.10 -0.21
CA THR A 75 1.88 -9.35 0.88
C THR A 75 2.94 -8.69 1.75
N ILE A 76 2.69 -7.42 2.08
CA ILE A 76 3.49 -6.64 3.02
C ILE A 76 2.66 -6.50 4.30
N TYR A 77 3.25 -6.85 5.44
CA TYR A 77 2.57 -6.78 6.73
C TYR A 77 3.09 -5.69 7.66
N TRP A 78 4.24 -5.07 7.38
CA TRP A 78 4.72 -4.00 8.23
C TRP A 78 4.00 -2.69 7.90
N PRO A 79 3.68 -1.89 8.94
CA PRO A 79 2.92 -0.66 8.72
C PRO A 79 3.75 0.41 8.04
N PHE A 80 3.08 1.17 7.17
CA PHE A 80 3.66 2.36 6.54
C PHE A 80 2.59 3.42 6.34
N ALA A 81 2.98 4.68 6.45
CA ALA A 81 2.07 5.81 6.37
C ALA A 81 2.04 6.39 4.96
N ILE A 82 0.83 6.70 4.49
CA ILE A 82 0.62 7.27 3.17
C ILE A 82 -0.02 8.65 3.35
N PRO A 83 0.69 9.73 2.99
CA PRO A 83 0.18 11.08 3.16
C PRO A 83 -0.88 11.44 2.13
N ALA A 84 -1.55 12.58 2.36
CA ALA A 84 -2.52 13.13 1.43
C ALA A 84 -1.91 13.32 0.04
N GLY A 85 -2.70 13.04 -0.99
CA GLY A 85 -2.25 13.15 -2.38
C GLY A 85 -1.48 11.95 -2.90
N CYS A 86 -1.19 10.98 -2.04
CA CYS A 86 -0.48 9.75 -2.39
C CYS A 86 -1.41 8.56 -2.29
N GLY A 87 -1.02 7.46 -2.89
CA GLY A 87 -1.75 6.19 -2.82
C GLY A 87 -0.78 5.03 -2.88
N VAL A 88 -1.33 3.82 -2.98
CA VAL A 88 -0.56 2.58 -3.09
C VAL A 88 -0.54 2.14 -4.55
N TYR A 89 0.59 1.65 -5.01
CA TYR A 89 0.69 1.05 -6.34
C TYR A 89 1.23 -0.37 -6.26
N ALA A 90 0.92 -1.15 -7.28
CA ALA A 90 1.56 -2.43 -7.55
C ALA A 90 2.04 -2.43 -8.99
N LYS A 91 3.27 -2.85 -9.20
CA LYS A 91 3.87 -2.95 -10.52
C LYS A 91 4.16 -4.41 -10.83
N PHE A 92 3.53 -4.90 -11.88
CA PHE A 92 3.71 -6.27 -12.35
C PHE A 92 4.59 -6.23 -13.59
N VAL A 93 5.72 -6.90 -13.51
CA VAL A 93 6.66 -6.92 -14.64
C VAL A 93 6.36 -8.14 -15.50
N THR A 94 5.97 -7.90 -16.75
CA THR A 94 5.61 -8.92 -17.75
C THR A 94 4.59 -9.95 -17.26
N PRO A 95 3.39 -9.51 -16.79
CA PRO A 95 2.32 -10.46 -16.53
C PRO A 95 1.81 -11.05 -17.83
N SER A 96 1.04 -12.15 -17.75
CA SER A 96 0.41 -12.70 -18.94
C SER A 96 -0.73 -11.80 -19.40
N ALA A 97 -0.77 -11.48 -20.68
CA ALA A 97 -1.82 -10.63 -21.23
C ALA A 97 -3.20 -11.26 -21.01
N GLY A 98 -4.15 -10.43 -20.59
CA GLY A 98 -5.51 -10.87 -20.30
C GLY A 98 -5.74 -11.31 -18.87
N ASP A 99 -4.71 -11.42 -18.05
CA ASP A 99 -4.86 -11.81 -16.65
C ASP A 99 -5.52 -10.70 -15.82
N GLN A 100 -6.29 -11.09 -14.81
CA GLN A 100 -6.85 -10.17 -13.84
C GLN A 100 -5.82 -9.93 -12.73
N LEU A 101 -5.36 -8.70 -12.62
CA LEU A 101 -4.43 -8.27 -11.58
C LEU A 101 -5.19 -7.50 -10.51
N ARG A 102 -4.78 -7.66 -9.25
CA ARG A 102 -5.43 -7.01 -8.12
C ARG A 102 -4.42 -6.50 -7.11
N LEU A 103 -4.74 -5.35 -6.54
CA LEU A 103 -4.01 -4.74 -5.42
C LEU A 103 -5.02 -4.36 -4.35
N VAL A 104 -4.72 -4.72 -3.10
CA VAL A 104 -5.55 -4.36 -1.94
C VAL A 104 -4.64 -3.85 -0.84
N ALA A 105 -4.99 -2.71 -0.27
CA ALA A 105 -4.29 -2.16 0.90
C ALA A 105 -5.30 -1.88 2.00
N THR A 106 -5.03 -2.33 3.20
CA THR A 106 -5.92 -2.18 4.35
C THR A 106 -5.24 -1.45 5.48
N GLY A 107 -5.99 -0.64 6.20
CA GLY A 107 -5.46 0.10 7.33
C GLY A 107 -6.48 1.05 7.92
N VAL A 108 -6.00 2.13 8.51
CA VAL A 108 -6.85 3.14 9.11
C VAL A 108 -6.49 4.52 8.55
N VAL A 109 -7.50 5.35 8.35
CA VAL A 109 -7.34 6.71 7.84
C VAL A 109 -7.94 7.69 8.83
N GLY A 110 -7.34 8.85 8.97
CA GLY A 110 -7.86 9.91 9.80
C GLY A 110 -7.11 11.21 9.60
N PRO A 111 -7.52 12.27 10.32
CA PRO A 111 -6.83 13.55 10.24
C PRO A 111 -5.38 13.43 10.67
N VAL A 112 -4.50 14.13 9.97
CA VAL A 112 -3.07 14.14 10.29
C VAL A 112 -2.84 14.54 11.73
N ALA A 113 -3.59 15.53 12.23
CA ALA A 113 -3.44 16.02 13.60
C ALA A 113 -3.73 14.92 14.65
N ASP A 114 -4.75 14.08 14.41
CA ASP A 114 -5.09 13.01 15.34
C ASP A 114 -4.03 11.92 15.37
N ILE A 115 -3.58 11.49 14.20
CA ILE A 115 -2.56 10.44 14.09
C ILE A 115 -1.23 10.92 14.69
N GLY A 116 -0.83 12.13 14.33
CA GLY A 116 0.40 12.72 14.85
C GLY A 116 0.34 12.93 16.35
N ARG A 117 -0.80 13.38 16.86
CA ARG A 117 -0.98 13.60 18.28
C ARG A 117 -0.95 12.30 19.05
N ASP A 118 -1.67 11.29 18.61
CA ASP A 118 -1.67 9.98 19.26
C ASP A 118 -0.27 9.41 19.37
N ARG A 119 0.50 9.52 18.32
CA ARG A 119 1.86 9.01 18.30
C ARG A 119 2.76 9.75 19.29
N PHE A 120 2.71 11.07 19.29
CA PHE A 120 3.53 11.87 20.19
C PHE A 120 3.05 11.79 21.64
N MET A 121 1.77 11.85 21.86
CA MET A 121 1.24 11.82 23.23
C MET A 121 1.47 10.46 23.88
N GLY A 122 1.37 9.39 23.11
CA GLY A 122 1.68 8.06 23.60
C GLY A 122 3.12 7.94 24.05
N ASP A 123 4.04 8.43 23.27
CA ASP A 123 5.46 8.41 23.60
C ASP A 123 5.76 9.25 24.83
N ARG A 124 5.18 10.42 24.93
CA ARG A 124 5.38 11.26 26.09
C ARG A 124 4.82 10.64 27.35
N ALA A 125 3.66 10.04 27.27
CA ALA A 125 3.06 9.36 28.42
C ALA A 125 3.93 8.22 28.91
N ALA A 126 4.66 7.58 28.00
CA ALA A 126 5.60 6.55 28.37
C ALA A 126 6.86 7.12 28.98
N ASP A 127 7.28 8.32 28.56
CA ASP A 127 8.51 8.91 29.01
C ASP A 127 8.34 9.62 30.30
N HIS A 128 7.23 10.22 30.54
CA HIS A 128 7.12 11.18 31.41
C HIS A 128 6.20 11.16 32.30
N PRO A 129 6.14 10.91 32.74
CA PRO A 129 5.32 11.50 33.21
C PRO A 129 5.75 12.42 34.12
N THR A 130 6.03 12.57 33.80
CA THR A 130 6.10 13.40 33.97
C THR A 130 6.39 14.23 33.57
N ARG A 131 6.49 14.08 33.19
CA ARG A 131 6.66 14.94 32.52
C ARG A 131 5.85 15.63 32.59
N ARG A 132 5.40 15.59 33.00
CA ARG A 132 4.80 16.13 32.86
C ARG A 132 4.78 16.88 33.42
N LEU A 133 5.29 16.77 33.54
CA LEU A 133 5.54 17.43 33.62
C LEU A 133 5.73 17.84 33.38
#